data_c8e5ec88ee0cf76e9a816dedb7b7b44e
#
_entry.id   c8e5ec88ee0cf76e9a816dedb7b7b44e
#
_cell.length_a   1.000
_cell.length_b   1.000
_cell.length_c   1.000
_cell.angle_alpha   90.00
_cell.angle_beta   90.00
_cell.angle_gamma   90.00
#
_symmetry.space_group_name_H-M   'P 1'
#
loop_
_entity.id
_entity.type
_entity.pdbx_description
1 polymer ?
#
loop_
_entity_poly.entity_id
_entity_poly.type
_entity_poly.pdbx_seq_one_letter_code
_entity_poly.pdbx_strand_id
1 'polypeptide(L)'
;GGSSGSTAGGIKTATAGVLLISLWAGLRGRDQVVLRRRTIPQARVLNAMTLTLVVTCLFLAGSIALTLAAGVPYLAAAFEVASAMGTVGLTMGITTGLSPLSQGIIIAMMFLGRVGVLSFSIAFLIRDRGENKIRYPSVDVMIG
;
A
#
# COMPACT_ATOMS: atom_id res chain seq x y z
N GLY A 1 4.03 7.65 4.34
CA GLY A 1 5.15 7.01 3.65
C GLY A 1 6.41 7.86 3.61
N GLY A 2 7.52 7.22 3.34
CA GLY A 2 8.84 7.86 3.24
C GLY A 2 9.63 7.32 2.05
N SER A 3 10.89 7.80 1.88
CA SER A 3 11.78 7.35 0.83
C SER A 3 12.15 5.86 1.01
N SER A 4 12.65 5.23 -0.06
CA SER A 4 13.17 3.86 -0.02
C SER A 4 14.29 3.78 1.02
N GLY A 5 14.17 2.87 2.00
CA GLY A 5 15.12 2.76 3.12
C GLY A 5 14.77 3.59 4.36
N SER A 6 13.75 4.47 4.31
CA SER A 6 13.24 5.18 5.49
C SER A 6 12.52 4.25 6.45
N THR A 7 12.52 4.61 7.75
CA THR A 7 11.77 3.92 8.82
C THR A 7 10.27 4.21 8.78
N ALA A 8 9.80 5.15 7.94
CA ALA A 8 8.39 5.48 7.80
C ALA A 8 7.58 4.28 7.30
N GLY A 9 6.39 4.10 7.86
CA GLY A 9 5.41 3.08 7.45
C GLY A 9 4.64 3.48 6.17
N GLY A 10 3.71 2.63 5.76
CA GLY A 10 2.86 2.88 4.61
C GLY A 10 3.56 2.76 3.25
N ILE A 11 2.89 3.24 2.20
CA ILE A 11 3.39 3.19 0.81
C ILE A 11 4.64 4.06 0.67
N LYS A 12 5.71 3.50 0.10
CA LYS A 12 6.96 4.23 -0.16
C LYS A 12 6.85 5.09 -1.41
N THR A 13 7.58 6.22 -1.43
CA THR A 13 7.62 7.13 -2.60
C THR A 13 8.07 6.43 -3.88
N ALA A 14 8.98 5.46 -3.79
CA ALA A 14 9.39 4.65 -4.93
C ALA A 14 8.24 3.82 -5.52
N THR A 15 7.40 3.21 -4.66
CA THR A 15 6.22 2.45 -5.08
C THR A 15 5.22 3.36 -5.79
N ALA A 16 4.93 4.52 -5.22
CA ALA A 16 4.06 5.53 -5.83
C ALA A 16 4.62 6.02 -7.18
N GLY A 17 5.93 6.26 -7.25
CA GLY A 17 6.61 6.64 -8.49
C GLY A 17 6.50 5.58 -9.59
N VAL A 18 6.73 4.30 -9.27
CA VAL A 18 6.56 3.19 -10.22
C VAL A 18 5.12 3.11 -10.72
N LEU A 19 4.13 3.27 -9.85
CA LEU A 19 2.71 3.24 -10.24
C LEU A 19 2.34 4.39 -11.17
N LEU A 20 2.75 5.62 -10.86
CA LEU A 20 2.47 6.78 -11.70
C LEU A 20 3.08 6.63 -13.09
N ILE A 21 4.35 6.17 -13.17
CA ILE A 21 5.04 5.96 -14.44
C ILE A 21 4.38 4.82 -15.23
N SER A 22 3.95 3.75 -14.55
CA SER A 22 3.25 2.61 -15.17
C SER A 22 1.90 3.03 -15.71
N LEU A 23 1.14 3.81 -14.96
CA LEU A 23 -0.14 4.36 -15.39
C LEU A 23 0.04 5.26 -16.63
N TRP A 24 1.04 6.14 -16.60
CA TRP A 24 1.31 7.03 -17.73
C TRP A 24 1.79 6.27 -18.98
N ALA A 25 2.61 5.23 -18.82
CA ALA A 25 3.01 4.35 -19.91
C ALA A 25 1.81 3.62 -20.52
N GLY A 26 0.92 3.08 -19.67
CA GLY A 26 -0.33 2.42 -20.09
C GLY A 26 -1.26 3.36 -20.86
N LEU A 27 -1.46 4.60 -20.37
CA LEU A 27 -2.26 5.61 -21.07
C LEU A 27 -1.68 6.00 -22.45
N ARG A 28 -0.37 5.82 -22.65
CA ARG A 28 0.30 6.05 -23.94
C ARG A 28 0.41 4.81 -24.82
N GLY A 29 -0.22 3.69 -24.45
CA GLY A 29 -0.19 2.44 -25.20
C GLY A 29 1.21 1.82 -25.33
N ARG A 30 2.09 2.03 -24.33
CA ARG A 30 3.43 1.45 -24.30
C ARG A 30 3.43 0.22 -23.42
N ASP A 31 3.76 -0.93 -23.99
CA ASP A 31 3.86 -2.22 -23.28
C ASP A 31 5.03 -2.31 -22.30
N GLN A 32 5.99 -1.39 -22.39
CA GLN A 32 7.17 -1.38 -21.54
C GLN A 32 7.27 -0.07 -20.74
N VAL A 33 7.42 -0.21 -19.44
CA VAL A 33 7.67 0.91 -18.53
C VAL A 33 9.18 1.21 -18.55
N VAL A 34 9.58 2.25 -19.27
CA VAL A 34 10.99 2.64 -19.39
C VAL A 34 11.24 3.92 -18.59
N LEU A 35 12.14 3.84 -17.61
CA LEU A 35 12.61 4.98 -16.83
C LEU A 35 14.10 5.19 -17.08
N ARG A 36 14.50 6.37 -17.60
CA ARG A 36 15.91 6.74 -17.87
C ARG A 36 16.72 5.64 -18.59
N ARG A 37 16.21 5.08 -19.71
CA ARG A 37 16.85 4.00 -20.48
C ARG A 37 16.96 2.64 -19.75
N ARG A 38 16.21 2.44 -18.66
CA ARG A 38 16.11 1.13 -17.99
C ARG A 38 14.66 0.68 -17.99
N THR A 39 14.40 -0.55 -18.41
CA THR A 39 13.08 -1.15 -18.37
C THR A 39 12.81 -1.67 -16.94
N ILE A 40 11.65 -1.28 -16.39
CA ILE A 40 11.20 -1.80 -15.10
C ILE A 40 10.57 -3.18 -15.35
N PRO A 41 11.00 -4.26 -14.68
CA PRO A 41 10.40 -5.56 -14.82
C PRO A 41 8.91 -5.53 -14.47
N GLN A 42 8.07 -6.18 -15.27
CA GLN A 42 6.62 -6.20 -15.11
C GLN A 42 6.20 -6.77 -13.74
N ALA A 43 6.96 -7.74 -13.21
CA ALA A 43 6.78 -8.26 -11.86
C ALA A 43 6.83 -7.17 -10.78
N ARG A 44 7.73 -6.18 -10.91
CA ARG A 44 7.81 -5.06 -9.94
C ARG A 44 6.60 -4.14 -10.03
N VAL A 45 6.06 -3.93 -11.21
CA VAL A 45 4.83 -3.13 -11.40
C VAL A 45 3.65 -3.83 -10.73
N LEU A 46 3.47 -5.13 -10.98
CA LEU A 46 2.43 -5.94 -10.35
C LEU A 46 2.55 -5.95 -8.83
N ASN A 47 3.77 -6.12 -8.30
CA ASN A 47 4.00 -6.08 -6.86
C ASN A 47 3.65 -4.71 -6.26
N ALA A 48 3.97 -3.62 -6.94
CA ALA A 48 3.62 -2.27 -6.53
C ALA A 48 2.09 -2.06 -6.53
N MET A 49 1.39 -2.56 -7.54
CA MET A 49 -0.08 -2.52 -7.64
C MET A 49 -0.73 -3.32 -6.50
N THR A 50 -0.29 -4.56 -6.29
CA THR A 50 -0.81 -5.43 -5.21
C THR A 50 -0.61 -4.79 -3.84
N LEU A 51 0.61 -4.29 -3.57
CA LEU A 51 0.89 -3.62 -2.30
C LEU A 51 -0.01 -2.41 -2.08
N THR A 52 -0.18 -1.58 -3.11
CA THR A 52 -1.03 -0.38 -3.02
C THR A 52 -2.49 -0.76 -2.80
N LEU A 53 -2.99 -1.78 -3.50
CA LEU A 53 -4.35 -2.27 -3.31
C LEU A 53 -4.57 -2.76 -1.87
N VAL A 54 -3.67 -3.60 -1.35
CA VAL A 54 -3.76 -4.12 0.02
C VAL A 54 -3.74 -2.98 1.05
N VAL A 55 -2.82 -2.03 0.92
CA VAL A 55 -2.72 -0.89 1.85
C VAL A 55 -3.98 -0.02 1.78
N THR A 56 -4.53 0.21 0.58
CA THR A 56 -5.77 0.97 0.40
C THR A 56 -6.97 0.25 1.01
N CYS A 57 -7.09 -1.06 0.80
CA CYS A 57 -8.15 -1.86 1.43
C CYS A 57 -8.06 -1.84 2.97
N LEU A 58 -6.86 -2.00 3.51
CA LEU A 58 -6.63 -1.91 4.97
C LEU A 58 -6.97 -0.51 5.51
N PHE A 59 -6.59 0.54 4.81
CA PHE A 59 -6.94 1.91 5.17
C PHE A 59 -8.45 2.14 5.21
N LEU A 60 -9.17 1.71 4.17
CA LEU A 60 -10.63 1.85 4.11
C LEU A 60 -11.31 1.02 5.20
N ALA A 61 -10.91 -0.24 5.36
CA ALA A 61 -11.47 -1.12 6.41
C ALA A 61 -11.22 -0.56 7.81
N GLY A 62 -10.00 -0.10 8.11
CA GLY A 62 -9.65 0.51 9.38
C GLY A 62 -10.40 1.81 9.64
N SER A 63 -10.56 2.65 8.63
CA SER A 63 -11.31 3.92 8.76
C SER A 63 -12.79 3.68 9.03
N ILE A 64 -13.41 2.73 8.35
CA ILE A 64 -14.81 2.34 8.59
C ILE A 64 -14.95 1.74 9.98
N ALA A 65 -14.08 0.79 10.35
CA ALA A 65 -14.11 0.14 11.65
C ALA A 65 -13.97 1.16 12.80
N LEU A 66 -13.05 2.12 12.66
CA LEU A 66 -12.85 3.18 13.66
C LEU A 66 -14.07 4.12 13.75
N THR A 67 -14.66 4.50 12.62
CA THR A 67 -15.87 5.33 12.57
C THR A 67 -17.01 4.65 13.32
N LEU A 68 -17.24 3.37 13.08
CA LEU A 68 -18.31 2.60 13.71
C LEU A 68 -18.05 2.37 15.22
N ALA A 69 -16.80 2.10 15.60
CA ALA A 69 -16.44 1.82 16.99
C ALA A 69 -16.38 3.08 17.87
N ALA A 70 -15.95 4.20 17.32
CA ALA A 70 -15.78 5.44 18.08
C ALA A 70 -16.94 6.42 17.90
N GLY A 71 -17.83 6.24 16.91
CA GLY A 71 -18.91 7.17 16.61
C GLY A 71 -18.44 8.56 16.14
N VAL A 72 -17.22 8.67 15.63
CA VAL A 72 -16.60 9.92 15.16
C VAL A 72 -16.84 10.14 13.67
N PRO A 73 -16.77 11.40 13.17
CA PRO A 73 -16.85 11.67 11.75
C PRO A 73 -15.81 10.88 10.95
N TYR A 74 -16.21 10.36 9.78
CA TYR A 74 -15.33 9.54 8.93
C TYR A 74 -14.00 10.22 8.60
N LEU A 75 -14.01 11.53 8.34
CA LEU A 75 -12.80 12.28 8.01
C LEU A 75 -11.77 12.26 9.16
N ALA A 76 -12.22 12.41 10.40
CA ALA A 76 -11.36 12.33 11.59
C ALA A 76 -10.83 10.91 11.77
N ALA A 77 -11.67 9.88 11.62
CA ALA A 77 -11.25 8.48 11.69
C ALA A 77 -10.24 8.14 10.59
N ALA A 78 -10.49 8.56 9.35
CA ALA A 78 -9.59 8.35 8.22
C ALA A 78 -8.23 9.03 8.43
N PHE A 79 -8.20 10.24 8.99
CA PHE A 79 -6.96 10.94 9.32
C PHE A 79 -6.14 10.18 10.37
N GLU A 80 -6.78 9.72 11.46
CA GLU A 80 -6.11 8.93 12.51
C GLU A 80 -5.55 7.62 11.95
N VAL A 81 -6.33 6.88 11.14
CA VAL A 81 -5.88 5.63 10.52
C VAL A 81 -4.75 5.88 9.53
N ALA A 82 -4.81 6.93 8.72
CA ALA A 82 -3.73 7.30 7.81
C ALA A 82 -2.44 7.64 8.57
N SER A 83 -2.56 8.40 9.66
CA SER A 83 -1.45 8.76 10.55
C SER A 83 -0.85 7.52 11.23
N ALA A 84 -1.70 6.60 11.71
CA ALA A 84 -1.29 5.35 12.33
C ALA A 84 -0.53 4.45 11.35
N MET A 85 -1.09 4.19 10.17
CA MET A 85 -0.48 3.35 9.12
C MET A 85 0.80 3.97 8.56
N GLY A 86 0.84 5.29 8.40
CA GLY A 86 2.02 6.04 7.94
C GLY A 86 3.10 6.20 8.99
N THR A 87 2.84 5.83 10.25
CA THR A 87 3.72 6.09 11.42
C THR A 87 4.08 7.58 11.55
N VAL A 88 3.09 8.46 11.31
CA VAL A 88 3.26 9.91 11.29
C VAL A 88 3.14 10.50 12.69
N GLY A 89 2.16 10.03 13.48
CA GLY A 89 1.91 10.49 14.85
C GLY A 89 1.12 11.80 14.96
N LEU A 90 0.48 12.23 13.87
CA LEU A 90 -0.43 13.37 13.88
C LEU A 90 -1.85 12.94 14.26
N THR A 91 -2.59 13.79 14.97
CA THR A 91 -3.96 13.54 15.37
C THR A 91 -4.83 14.78 15.14
N MET A 92 -6.11 14.55 14.90
CA MET A 92 -7.15 15.59 14.92
C MET A 92 -7.75 15.81 16.31
N GLY A 93 -7.11 15.26 17.36
CA GLY A 93 -7.53 15.47 18.75
C GLY A 93 -8.52 14.42 19.27
N ILE A 94 -8.91 13.42 18.47
CA ILE A 94 -9.86 12.39 18.89
C ILE A 94 -9.20 11.25 19.67
N THR A 95 -7.89 11.08 19.57
CA THR A 95 -7.13 9.94 20.12
C THR A 95 -7.32 9.75 21.62
N THR A 96 -7.34 10.87 22.38
CA THR A 96 -7.48 10.84 23.86
C THR A 96 -8.88 10.44 24.35
N GLY A 97 -9.90 10.63 23.51
CA GLY A 97 -11.30 10.27 23.82
C GLY A 97 -11.73 8.89 23.32
N LEU A 98 -10.84 8.12 22.70
CA LEU A 98 -11.17 6.83 22.11
C LEU A 98 -11.42 5.76 23.18
N SER A 99 -12.43 4.92 22.96
CA SER A 99 -12.68 3.71 23.75
C SER A 99 -11.54 2.70 23.62
N PRO A 100 -11.36 1.78 24.57
CA PRO A 100 -10.31 0.74 24.49
C PRO A 100 -10.35 -0.08 23.20
N LEU A 101 -11.56 -0.36 22.69
CA LEU A 101 -11.74 -1.08 21.41
C LEU A 101 -11.22 -0.25 20.23
N SER A 102 -11.53 1.03 20.19
CA SER A 102 -11.05 1.96 19.16
C SER A 102 -9.53 2.16 19.21
N GLN A 103 -8.96 2.20 20.42
CA GLN A 103 -7.50 2.21 20.61
C GLN A 103 -6.86 0.94 20.07
N GLY A 104 -7.46 -0.24 20.30
CA GLY A 104 -7.02 -1.52 19.76
C GLY A 104 -6.99 -1.52 18.22
N ILE A 105 -7.99 -0.93 17.56
CA ILE A 105 -8.01 -0.78 16.10
C ILE A 105 -6.82 0.07 15.64
N ILE A 106 -6.55 1.21 16.28
CA ILE A 106 -5.41 2.08 15.91
C ILE A 106 -4.08 1.35 16.11
N ILE A 107 -3.89 0.63 17.21
CA ILE A 107 -2.68 -0.16 17.46
C ILE A 107 -2.49 -1.22 16.37
N ALA A 108 -3.56 -1.93 15.99
CA ALA A 108 -3.50 -2.89 14.88
C ALA A 108 -3.12 -2.22 13.57
N MET A 109 -3.65 -1.02 13.26
CA MET A 109 -3.29 -0.25 12.06
C MET A 109 -1.84 0.22 12.08
N MET A 110 -1.30 0.65 13.23
CA MET A 110 0.12 0.98 13.40
C MET A 110 1.01 -0.23 13.10
N PHE A 111 0.66 -1.40 13.64
CA PHE A 111 1.41 -2.62 13.43
C PHE A 111 1.37 -3.06 11.95
N LEU A 112 0.19 -3.11 11.35
CA LEU A 112 0.00 -3.51 9.95
C LEU A 112 0.67 -2.52 8.98
N GLY A 113 0.61 -1.22 9.25
CA GLY A 113 1.25 -0.19 8.45
C GLY A 113 2.77 -0.30 8.44
N ARG A 114 3.37 -0.78 9.53
CA ARG A 114 4.82 -0.93 9.63
C ARG A 114 5.31 -2.31 9.21
N VAL A 115 4.79 -3.35 9.84
CA VAL A 115 5.26 -4.74 9.63
C VAL A 115 4.67 -5.32 8.37
N GLY A 116 3.39 -5.06 8.09
CA GLY A 116 2.70 -5.57 6.91
C GLY A 116 3.40 -5.16 5.62
N VAL A 117 3.66 -3.86 5.44
CA VAL A 117 4.31 -3.35 4.23
C VAL A 117 5.72 -3.91 4.03
N LEU A 118 6.51 -4.03 5.11
CA LEU A 118 7.85 -4.62 5.05
C LEU A 118 7.81 -6.11 4.73
N SER A 119 6.94 -6.87 5.40
CA SER A 119 6.78 -8.32 5.18
C SER A 119 6.33 -8.64 3.77
N PHE A 120 5.36 -7.91 3.23
CA PHE A 120 4.95 -8.05 1.83
C PHE A 120 6.08 -7.73 0.87
N SER A 121 6.83 -6.65 1.10
CA SER A 121 7.98 -6.30 0.25
C SER A 121 9.05 -7.39 0.23
N ILE A 122 9.35 -7.98 1.38
CA ILE A 122 10.33 -9.07 1.50
C ILE A 122 9.81 -10.36 0.86
N ALA A 123 8.53 -10.72 1.10
CA ALA A 123 7.92 -11.91 0.50
C ALA A 123 7.94 -11.87 -1.02
N PHE A 124 7.66 -10.70 -1.62
CA PHE A 124 7.77 -10.51 -3.07
C PHE A 124 9.22 -10.59 -3.56
N LEU A 125 10.19 -10.07 -2.80
CA LEU A 125 11.60 -10.13 -3.17
C LEU A 125 12.13 -11.58 -3.18
N ILE A 126 11.64 -12.42 -2.26
CA ILE A 126 12.02 -13.85 -2.17
C ILE A 126 11.35 -14.64 -3.29
N ARG A 127 10.09 -14.36 -3.60
CA ARG A 127 9.33 -15.01 -4.66
C ARG A 127 9.94 -14.77 -6.05
N ASP A 128 10.41 -13.56 -6.32
CA ASP A 128 11.06 -13.20 -7.60
C ASP A 128 12.37 -13.99 -7.86
N ARG A 129 12.97 -14.57 -6.82
CA ARG A 129 14.16 -15.45 -6.94
C ARG A 129 13.84 -16.92 -7.23
N GLY A 130 12.57 -17.34 -7.07
CA GLY A 130 12.16 -18.76 -7.18
C GLY A 130 11.44 -19.14 -8.48
N GLU A 131 10.89 -18.20 -9.24
CA GLU A 131 9.92 -18.50 -10.32
C GLU A 131 10.51 -18.59 -11.74
N ASN A 132 11.78 -18.94 -11.92
CA ASN A 132 12.36 -19.04 -13.27
C ASN A 132 12.20 -20.41 -13.95
N LYS A 133 11.25 -21.27 -13.60
CA LYS A 133 11.23 -22.65 -14.13
C LYS A 133 10.00 -23.12 -14.92
N ILE A 134 8.86 -22.44 -14.94
CA ILE A 134 7.71 -22.89 -15.74
C ILE A 134 7.02 -21.68 -16.40
N ARG A 135 7.13 -21.53 -17.72
CA ARG A 135 6.32 -20.59 -18.50
C ARG A 135 5.06 -21.34 -18.99
N TYR A 136 3.90 -20.95 -18.48
CA TYR A 136 2.62 -21.35 -19.08
C TYR A 136 2.32 -20.47 -20.29
N PRO A 137 1.66 -21.02 -21.34
CA PRO A 137 1.24 -20.22 -22.49
C PRO A 137 0.23 -19.15 -22.05
N SER A 138 0.41 -17.92 -22.58
CA SER A 138 -0.49 -16.80 -22.32
C SER A 138 -1.83 -17.00 -23.02
N VAL A 139 -2.93 -16.78 -22.30
CA VAL A 139 -4.29 -16.70 -22.86
C VAL A 139 -4.68 -15.23 -22.88
N ASP A 140 -5.06 -14.72 -24.05
CA ASP A 140 -5.61 -13.38 -24.20
C ASP A 140 -7.05 -13.35 -23.66
N VAL A 141 -7.25 -12.64 -22.56
CA VAL A 141 -8.58 -12.36 -22.02
C VAL A 141 -8.93 -10.92 -22.40
N MET A 142 -9.96 -10.76 -23.24
CA MET A 142 -10.52 -9.43 -23.55
C MET A 142 -11.15 -8.86 -22.28
N ILE A 143 -10.61 -7.74 -21.81
CA ILE A 143 -11.21 -6.92 -20.76
C ILE A 143 -11.89 -5.76 -21.48
N GLY A 144 -13.22 -5.73 -21.43
CA GLY A 144 -14.08 -4.79 -22.15
C GLY A 144 -13.87 -3.33 -21.79
#